data_0e7ab0d4bbb3417bf79887e76573dc2f
#
_entry.id   0e7ab0d4bbb3417bf79887e76573dc2f
#
_cell.length_a   1.000
_cell.length_b   1.000
_cell.length_c   1.000
_cell.angle_alpha   90.00
_cell.angle_beta   90.00
_cell.angle_gamma   90.00
#
_symmetry.space_group_name_H-M   'P 1'
#
loop_
_entity.id
_entity.type
_entity.pdbx_description
1 polymer ?
#
loop_
_entity_poly.entity_id
_entity_poly.type
_entity_poly.pdbx_seq_one_letter_code
_entity_poly.pdbx_strand_id
1 'polypeptide(L)'
;MLSRGKNVILEIEIQGAMKIKEKISDTVLVFVTPPTIRELKNRLVGRGTETQAVIESRLRRAAEEAEGIESYDYLLVNDVVENCVDELHEIILSERRRAERNGEFIRTIQKESREFFK
;
A
#
# COMPACT_ATOMS: atom_id res chain seq x y z
N MET A 1 -11.49 3.50 14.48
CA MET A 1 -11.96 3.59 13.10
C MET A 1 -11.67 2.35 12.27
N LEU A 2 -10.47 1.82 12.34
CA LEU A 2 -10.16 0.56 11.64
C LEU A 2 -11.02 -0.61 12.14
N SER A 3 -11.35 -0.62 13.42
CA SER A 3 -12.16 -1.66 14.07
C SER A 3 -13.63 -1.67 13.64
N ARG A 4 -14.10 -0.67 12.89
CA ARG A 4 -15.49 -0.57 12.45
C ARG A 4 -15.68 -0.94 10.98
N GLY A 5 -14.73 -1.67 10.39
CA GLY A 5 -14.80 -2.06 9.00
C GLY A 5 -14.53 -0.94 8.00
N LYS A 6 -14.07 0.22 8.47
CA LYS A 6 -13.70 1.34 7.61
C LYS A 6 -12.24 1.24 7.22
N ASN A 7 -11.95 1.59 5.96
CA ASN A 7 -10.57 1.68 5.48
C ASN A 7 -10.07 3.11 5.64
N VAL A 8 -8.85 3.25 6.13
CA VAL A 8 -8.16 4.54 6.20
C VAL A 8 -6.95 4.45 5.27
N ILE A 9 -6.88 5.37 4.31
CA ILE A 9 -5.79 5.42 3.35
C ILE A 9 -4.95 6.65 3.66
N LEU A 10 -3.64 6.44 3.84
CA LEU A 10 -2.68 7.51 4.07
C LEU A 10 -1.65 7.52 2.95
N GLU A 11 -1.35 8.70 2.44
CA GLU A 11 -0.28 8.89 1.48
C GLU A 11 0.90 9.51 2.21
N ILE A 12 1.93 8.70 2.46
CA ILE A 12 3.09 9.11 3.26
C ILE A 12 4.38 8.56 2.68
N GLU A 13 5.48 9.17 3.09
CA GLU A 13 6.82 8.71 2.73
C GLU A 13 7.19 7.42 3.45
N ILE A 14 8.26 6.77 3.00
CA ILE A 14 8.70 5.47 3.52
C ILE A 14 9.00 5.50 5.02
N GLN A 15 9.64 6.54 5.52
CA GLN A 15 9.96 6.63 6.95
C GLN A 15 8.70 6.71 7.80
N GLY A 16 7.72 7.49 7.37
CA GLY A 16 6.42 7.57 8.04
C GLY A 16 5.67 6.24 7.97
N ALA A 17 5.72 5.57 6.82
CA ALA A 17 5.08 4.27 6.62
C ALA A 17 5.66 3.22 7.59
N MET A 18 6.98 3.16 7.71
CA MET A 18 7.64 2.23 8.63
C MET A 18 7.27 2.50 10.08
N LYS A 19 7.20 3.76 10.49
CA LYS A 19 6.79 4.14 11.85
C LYS A 19 5.36 3.72 12.16
N ILE A 20 4.45 3.89 11.20
CA ILE A 20 3.06 3.47 11.38
C ILE A 20 2.98 1.95 11.49
N LYS A 21 3.72 1.23 10.67
CA LYS A 21 3.75 -0.23 10.71
C LYS A 21 4.24 -0.76 12.05
N GLU A 22 5.20 -0.09 12.67
CA GLU A 22 5.68 -0.46 14.01
C GLU A 22 4.58 -0.29 15.06
N LYS A 23 3.79 0.77 14.97
CA LYS A 23 2.75 1.06 15.96
C LYS A 23 1.47 0.28 15.71
N ILE A 24 1.12 0.06 14.44
CA ILE A 24 -0.10 -0.63 14.02
C ILE A 24 0.33 -1.77 13.11
N SER A 25 0.53 -2.95 13.69
CA SER A 25 1.11 -4.10 13.00
C SER A 25 0.26 -4.66 11.86
N ASP A 26 -1.05 -4.45 11.88
CA ASP A 26 -1.94 -4.89 10.82
C ASP A 26 -2.11 -3.86 9.69
N THR A 27 -1.30 -2.80 9.70
CA THR A 27 -1.22 -1.84 8.60
C THR A 27 -0.72 -2.53 7.33
N VAL A 28 -1.38 -2.27 6.21
CA VAL A 28 -0.97 -2.77 4.90
C VAL A 28 -0.21 -1.66 4.17
N LEU A 29 1.00 -1.95 3.77
CA LEU A 29 1.86 -1.02 3.05
C LEU A 29 1.85 -1.33 1.56
N VAL A 30 1.44 -0.34 0.77
CA VAL A 30 1.40 -0.45 -0.69
C VAL A 30 2.35 0.59 -1.27
N PHE A 31 3.31 0.13 -2.05
CA PHE A 31 4.24 1.02 -2.75
C PHE A 31 3.74 1.25 -4.17
N VAL A 32 3.59 2.51 -4.55
CA VAL A 32 3.16 2.88 -5.90
C VAL A 32 4.38 3.43 -6.65
N THR A 33 4.73 2.80 -7.77
CA THR A 33 5.90 3.15 -8.56
C THR A 33 5.52 3.45 -10.00
N PRO A 34 6.21 4.34 -10.70
CA PRO A 34 6.10 4.42 -12.16
C PRO A 34 6.67 3.14 -12.80
N PRO A 35 6.34 2.84 -14.06
CA PRO A 35 6.83 1.61 -14.71
C PRO A 35 8.35 1.59 -14.85
N THR A 36 8.97 2.75 -15.02
CA THR A 36 10.42 2.91 -15.05
C THR A 36 10.81 4.26 -14.46
N ILE A 37 12.06 4.39 -14.03
CA ILE A 37 12.58 5.69 -13.57
C ILE A 37 12.67 6.68 -14.73
N ARG A 38 12.95 6.18 -15.93
CA ARG A 38 12.95 7.01 -17.14
C ARG A 38 11.56 7.64 -17.36
N GLU A 39 10.51 6.87 -17.17
CA GLU A 39 9.13 7.36 -17.29
C GLU A 39 8.84 8.44 -16.23
N LEU A 40 9.32 8.25 -15.00
CA LEU A 40 9.21 9.27 -13.97
C LEU A 40 9.88 10.57 -14.40
N LYS A 41 11.09 10.47 -14.92
CA LYS A 41 11.81 11.63 -15.43
C LYS A 41 11.02 12.32 -16.55
N ASN A 42 10.50 11.55 -17.50
CA ASN A 42 9.72 12.10 -18.62
C ASN A 42 8.48 12.84 -18.12
N ARG A 43 7.78 12.30 -17.13
CA ARG A 43 6.61 12.93 -16.54
C ARG A 43 6.97 14.24 -15.84
N LEU A 44 8.06 14.28 -15.11
CA LEU A 44 8.54 15.50 -14.43
C LEU A 44 8.96 16.57 -15.42
N VAL A 45 9.70 16.21 -16.45
CA VAL A 45 10.12 17.14 -17.51
C VAL A 45 8.91 17.62 -18.29
N GLY A 46 7.98 16.73 -18.63
CA GLY A 46 6.78 17.04 -19.41
C GLY A 46 5.84 18.04 -18.77
N ARG A 47 5.85 18.17 -17.43
CA ARG A 47 5.04 19.17 -16.74
C ARG A 47 5.50 20.59 -17.02
N GLY A 48 6.81 20.79 -17.30
CA GLY A 48 7.38 22.08 -17.62
C GLY A 48 7.34 23.13 -16.50
N THR A 49 6.92 22.73 -15.31
CA THR A 49 6.74 23.64 -14.16
C THR A 49 7.88 23.57 -13.17
N GLU A 50 8.80 22.63 -13.32
CA GLU A 50 9.86 22.40 -12.34
C GLU A 50 11.24 22.65 -12.93
N THR A 51 12.15 23.16 -12.09
CA THR A 51 13.53 23.36 -12.47
C THR A 51 14.27 22.03 -12.55
N GLN A 52 15.39 22.01 -13.25
CA GLN A 52 16.23 20.82 -13.36
C GLN A 52 16.72 20.34 -11.99
N ALA A 53 17.04 21.28 -11.10
CA ALA A 53 17.46 20.94 -9.74
C ALA A 53 16.37 20.19 -8.96
N VAL A 54 15.11 20.61 -9.10
CA VAL A 54 13.98 19.94 -8.47
C VAL A 54 13.77 18.56 -9.08
N ILE A 55 13.87 18.42 -10.40
CA ILE A 55 13.74 17.13 -11.09
C ILE A 55 14.80 16.16 -10.58
N GLU A 56 16.06 16.57 -10.50
CA GLU A 56 17.15 15.74 -9.97
C GLU A 56 16.89 15.33 -8.52
N SER A 57 16.43 16.27 -7.69
CA SER A 57 16.11 16.00 -6.30
C SER A 57 15.02 14.92 -6.18
N ARG A 58 13.97 15.01 -6.99
CA ARG A 58 12.88 14.01 -6.98
C ARG A 58 13.33 12.65 -7.49
N LEU A 59 14.17 12.62 -8.51
CA LEU A 59 14.73 11.36 -9.02
C LEU A 59 15.63 10.70 -8.00
N ARG A 60 16.44 11.48 -7.30
CA ARG A 60 17.32 10.98 -6.24
C ARG A 60 16.50 10.41 -5.08
N ARG A 61 15.44 11.10 -4.70
CA ARG A 61 14.52 10.63 -3.66
C ARG A 61 13.83 9.32 -4.06
N ALA A 62 13.41 9.21 -5.32
CA ALA A 62 12.82 7.99 -5.84
C ALA A 62 13.80 6.82 -5.76
N ALA A 63 15.08 7.07 -6.06
CA ALA A 63 16.11 6.05 -5.94
C ALA A 63 16.32 5.60 -4.50
N GLU A 64 16.29 6.53 -3.55
CA GLU A 64 16.39 6.22 -2.11
C GLU A 64 15.19 5.41 -1.64
N GLU A 65 13.99 5.80 -2.05
CA GLU A 65 12.76 5.09 -1.69
C GLU A 65 12.73 3.68 -2.29
N ALA A 66 13.28 3.51 -3.50
CA ALA A 66 13.33 2.21 -4.15
C ALA A 66 14.10 1.15 -3.34
N GLU A 67 15.08 1.57 -2.57
CA GLU A 67 15.84 0.67 -1.69
C GLU A 67 14.98 0.06 -0.59
N GLY A 68 13.86 0.70 -0.25
CA GLY A 68 12.97 0.23 0.81
C GLY A 68 11.73 -0.51 0.31
N ILE A 69 11.56 -0.72 -0.99
CA ILE A 69 10.36 -1.35 -1.56
C ILE A 69 10.11 -2.74 -0.95
N GLU A 70 11.15 -3.49 -0.65
CA GLU A 70 11.05 -4.84 -0.10
C GLU A 70 10.34 -4.90 1.26
N SER A 71 10.27 -3.78 1.96
CA SER A 71 9.60 -3.69 3.26
C SER A 71 8.08 -3.47 3.12
N TYR A 72 7.59 -3.28 1.91
CA TYR A 72 6.17 -3.09 1.65
C TYR A 72 5.47 -4.41 1.40
N ASP A 73 4.16 -4.43 1.63
CA ASP A 73 3.34 -5.64 1.46
C ASP A 73 2.90 -5.85 0.02
N TYR A 74 2.69 -4.77 -0.72
CA TYR A 74 2.22 -4.80 -2.10
C TYR A 74 2.93 -3.76 -2.94
N LEU A 75 3.00 -4.04 -4.22
CA LEU A 75 3.57 -3.14 -5.22
C LEU A 75 2.52 -2.86 -6.30
N LEU A 76 2.30 -1.58 -6.58
CA LEU A 76 1.47 -1.15 -7.70
C LEU A 76 2.31 -0.36 -8.70
N VAL A 77 2.14 -0.69 -9.97
CA VAL A 77 2.80 0.04 -11.04
C VAL A 77 1.81 1.06 -11.62
N ASN A 78 2.09 2.33 -11.45
CA ASN A 78 1.24 3.41 -11.95
C ASN A 78 1.60 3.76 -13.39
N ASP A 79 1.08 2.97 -14.32
CA ASP A 79 1.22 3.22 -15.76
C ASP A 79 -0.04 3.92 -16.28
N VAL A 80 -1.20 3.31 -16.02
CA VAL A 80 -2.52 3.90 -16.32
C VAL A 80 -3.25 4.09 -15.00
N VAL A 81 -3.65 5.33 -14.67
CA VAL A 81 -4.25 5.67 -13.37
C VAL A 81 -5.46 4.81 -13.06
N GLU A 82 -6.36 4.62 -14.02
CA GLU A 82 -7.58 3.83 -13.83
C GLU A 82 -7.27 2.39 -13.44
N ASN A 83 -6.28 1.78 -14.10
CA ASN A 83 -5.86 0.42 -13.78
C ASN A 83 -5.24 0.33 -12.40
N CYS A 84 -4.45 1.33 -12.02
CA CYS A 84 -3.82 1.39 -10.71
C CYS A 84 -4.87 1.49 -9.59
N VAL A 85 -5.89 2.30 -9.79
CA VAL A 85 -7.01 2.43 -8.84
C VAL A 85 -7.76 1.10 -8.70
N ASP A 86 -8.04 0.43 -9.80
CA ASP A 86 -8.73 -0.87 -9.79
C ASP A 86 -7.90 -1.93 -9.05
N GLU A 87 -6.60 -1.97 -9.29
CA GLU A 87 -5.69 -2.90 -8.61
C GLU A 87 -5.61 -2.61 -7.11
N LEU A 88 -5.58 -1.34 -6.71
CA LEU A 88 -5.60 -0.97 -5.30
C LEU A 88 -6.90 -1.44 -4.65
N HIS A 89 -8.02 -1.26 -5.33
CA HIS A 89 -9.31 -1.73 -4.84
C HIS A 89 -9.33 -3.25 -4.65
N GLU A 90 -8.77 -4.00 -5.59
CA GLU A 90 -8.63 -5.45 -5.46
C GLU A 90 -7.81 -5.85 -4.23
N ILE A 91 -6.73 -5.13 -3.96
CA ILE A 91 -5.91 -5.36 -2.76
C ILE A 91 -6.74 -5.15 -1.50
N ILE A 92 -7.50 -4.07 -1.43
CA ILE A 92 -8.35 -3.77 -0.28
C ILE A 92 -9.36 -4.89 -0.05
N LEU A 93 -10.02 -5.35 -1.11
CA LEU A 93 -11.01 -6.43 -1.01
C LEU A 93 -10.36 -7.74 -0.58
N SER A 94 -9.18 -8.06 -1.11
CA SER A 94 -8.46 -9.27 -0.76
C SER A 94 -8.00 -9.25 0.70
N GLU A 95 -7.54 -8.11 1.18
CA GLU A 95 -7.12 -7.96 2.58
C GLU A 95 -8.26 -8.18 3.57
N ARG A 96 -9.47 -7.78 3.22
CA ARG A 96 -10.65 -8.02 4.06
C ARG A 96 -10.95 -9.51 4.26
N ARG A 97 -10.49 -10.36 3.35
CA ARG A 97 -10.71 -11.81 3.39
C ARG A 97 -9.61 -12.57 4.10
N ARG A 98 -8.56 -11.91 4.51
CA ARG A 98 -7.50 -12.58 5.24
C ARG A 98 -8.03 -13.15 6.54
N ALA A 99 -7.68 -14.39 6.85
CA ALA A 99 -8.13 -15.07 8.06
C ALA A 99 -7.83 -14.25 9.32
N GLU A 100 -6.64 -13.69 9.41
CA GLU A 100 -6.23 -12.90 10.59
C GLU A 100 -7.08 -11.64 10.82
N ARG A 101 -7.78 -11.15 9.78
CA ARG A 101 -8.71 -10.02 9.90
C ARG A 101 -10.13 -10.44 10.23
N ASN A 102 -10.42 -11.73 10.20
CA ASN A 102 -11.74 -12.30 10.43
C ASN A 102 -11.78 -13.18 11.70
N GLY A 103 -11.00 -12.80 12.70
CA GLY A 103 -10.85 -13.57 13.93
C GLY A 103 -12.15 -13.82 14.67
N GLU A 104 -13.03 -12.83 14.73
CA GLU A 104 -14.32 -12.98 15.41
C GLU A 104 -15.19 -14.02 14.70
N PHE A 105 -15.31 -13.94 13.39
CA PHE A 105 -16.05 -14.92 12.61
C PHE A 105 -15.47 -16.33 12.78
N ILE A 106 -14.15 -16.44 12.73
CA ILE A 106 -13.46 -17.73 12.89
C ILE A 106 -13.75 -18.33 14.26
N ARG A 107 -13.69 -17.53 15.32
CA ARG A 107 -13.98 -18.01 16.68
C ARG A 107 -15.42 -18.49 16.80
N THR A 108 -16.36 -17.82 16.15
CA THR A 108 -17.77 -18.24 16.12
C THR A 108 -17.92 -19.59 15.46
N ILE A 109 -17.30 -19.81 14.31
CA ILE A 109 -17.34 -21.11 13.61
C ILE A 109 -16.70 -22.20 14.46
N GLN A 110 -15.58 -21.92 15.09
CA GLN A 110 -14.91 -22.87 15.96
C GLN A 110 -15.77 -23.26 17.15
N LYS A 111 -16.44 -22.28 17.78
CA LYS A 111 -17.32 -22.51 18.91
C LYS A 111 -18.52 -23.38 18.52
N GLU A 112 -19.20 -23.04 17.45
CA GLU A 112 -20.36 -23.80 16.96
C GLU A 112 -19.96 -25.23 16.60
N SER A 113 -18.82 -25.40 15.95
CA SER A 113 -18.32 -26.73 15.59
C SER A 113 -18.12 -27.61 16.82
N ARG A 114 -17.53 -27.04 17.88
CA ARG A 114 -17.35 -27.79 19.14
C ARG A 114 -18.68 -28.18 19.80
N GLU A 115 -19.68 -27.30 19.71
CA GLU A 115 -20.99 -27.57 20.27
C GLU A 115 -21.70 -28.75 19.59
N PHE A 116 -21.51 -28.90 18.28
CA PHE A 116 -22.10 -30.00 17.52
C PHE A 116 -21.53 -31.36 17.89
N PHE A 117 -20.29 -31.43 18.30
CA PHE A 117 -19.59 -32.69 18.56
C PHE A 117 -19.27 -32.93 20.03
N LYS A 118 -20.03 -32.34 20.88
CA LYS A 118 -19.95 -32.54 22.31
C LYS A 118 -20.46 -33.90 22.76
#